data_a146b855c17c9307a3608984931156c3
#
_entry.id   a146b855c17c9307a3608984931156c3
#
_cell.length_a   1.000
_cell.length_b   1.000
_cell.length_c   1.000
_cell.angle_alpha   90.00
_cell.angle_beta   90.00
_cell.angle_gamma   90.00
#
_symmetry.space_group_name_H-M   'P 1'
#
loop_
_entity.id
_entity.type
_entity.pdbx_description
1 polymer ?
#
loop_
_entity_poly.entity_id
_entity_poly.type
_entity_poly.pdbx_seq_one_letter_code
_entity_poly.pdbx_strand_id
1 'polypeptide(L)'
;RNQENTPIDFFPDFLHRGFYYEQLERYYQFFPVENILVIEHRELKNNRISTLRKIEQFLNISYVDWNTINLDDKFVSQYNVKLPSDIRNKLKAFFKPYNEKFYKLIKRNFDW
;
A
#
# COMPACT_ATOMS: atom_id res chain seq x y z
N ARG A 1 -17.92 -12.85 15.38
CA ARG A 1 -16.73 -12.07 15.70
C ARG A 1 -16.83 -11.53 17.11
N ASN A 2 -15.77 -11.68 17.88
CA ASN A 2 -15.72 -11.22 19.24
C ASN A 2 -15.31 -9.74 19.30
N GLN A 3 -16.12 -8.91 19.93
CA GLN A 3 -15.90 -7.47 20.03
C GLN A 3 -15.43 -7.07 21.42
N GLU A 4 -14.76 -7.94 22.12
CA GLU A 4 -14.41 -7.67 23.49
C GLU A 4 -13.28 -6.68 23.66
N ASN A 5 -13.62 -5.43 23.78
CA ASN A 5 -12.85 -4.47 24.57
C ASN A 5 -11.43 -4.18 24.14
N THR A 6 -11.04 -4.46 22.90
CA THR A 6 -9.78 -3.93 22.40
C THR A 6 -10.07 -2.70 21.55
N PRO A 7 -9.21 -1.69 21.56
CA PRO A 7 -9.37 -0.53 20.67
C PRO A 7 -9.47 -0.91 19.20
N ILE A 8 -8.89 -2.04 18.83
CA ILE A 8 -8.92 -2.59 17.48
C ILE A 8 -10.35 -2.94 17.07
N ASP A 9 -11.15 -3.48 17.98
CA ASP A 9 -12.52 -3.88 17.68
C ASP A 9 -13.46 -2.70 17.53
N PHE A 10 -13.12 -1.55 18.13
CA PHE A 10 -13.89 -0.33 17.97
C PHE A 10 -13.77 0.28 16.57
N PHE A 11 -12.63 0.07 15.89
CA PHE A 11 -12.35 0.67 14.60
C PHE A 11 -11.90 -0.38 13.57
N PRO A 12 -12.69 -1.45 13.39
CA PRO A 12 -12.28 -2.56 12.54
C PRO A 12 -12.03 -2.15 11.09
N ASP A 13 -12.81 -1.19 10.57
CA ASP A 13 -12.66 -0.76 9.17
C ASP A 13 -11.34 -0.06 8.92
N PHE A 14 -10.88 0.75 9.85
CA PHE A 14 -9.57 1.41 9.70
C PHE A 14 -8.43 0.43 9.69
N LEU A 15 -8.47 -0.57 10.57
CA LEU A 15 -7.41 -1.57 10.64
C LEU A 15 -7.49 -2.56 9.49
N HIS A 16 -8.69 -2.97 9.10
CA HIS A 16 -8.88 -3.89 7.98
C HIS A 16 -8.41 -3.32 6.66
N ARG A 17 -8.47 -2.00 6.48
CA ARG A 17 -7.92 -1.35 5.28
C ARG A 17 -6.42 -1.54 5.15
N GLY A 18 -5.72 -1.81 6.25
CA GLY A 18 -4.31 -2.12 6.24
C GLY A 18 -3.97 -3.59 5.94
N PHE A 19 -4.97 -4.45 5.85
CA PHE A 19 -4.75 -5.87 5.56
C PHE A 19 -4.72 -6.11 4.05
N TYR A 20 -3.67 -5.63 3.41
CA TYR A 20 -3.53 -5.72 1.96
C TYR A 20 -3.49 -7.14 1.44
N TYR A 21 -2.99 -8.09 2.24
CA TYR A 21 -2.96 -9.50 1.88
C TYR A 21 -4.37 -10.01 1.54
N GLU A 22 -5.34 -9.77 2.40
CA GLU A 22 -6.71 -10.23 2.20
C GLU A 22 -7.35 -9.59 0.97
N GLN A 23 -7.11 -8.29 0.78
CA GLN A 23 -7.65 -7.55 -0.34
C GLN A 23 -7.07 -8.06 -1.66
N LEU A 24 -5.76 -8.23 -1.72
CA LEU A 24 -5.09 -8.67 -2.93
C LEU A 24 -5.38 -10.13 -3.25
N GLU A 25 -5.44 -11.00 -2.25
CA GLU A 25 -5.79 -12.40 -2.43
C GLU A 25 -7.17 -12.54 -3.09
N ARG A 26 -8.10 -11.69 -2.68
CA ARG A 26 -9.44 -11.66 -3.27
C ARG A 26 -9.41 -11.32 -4.76
N TYR A 27 -8.58 -10.35 -5.15
CA TYR A 27 -8.40 -9.99 -6.56
C TYR A 27 -7.73 -11.13 -7.34
N TYR A 28 -6.77 -11.81 -6.75
CA TYR A 28 -6.08 -12.93 -7.40
C TYR A 28 -6.99 -14.14 -7.64
N GLN A 29 -8.12 -14.22 -6.95
CA GLN A 29 -9.11 -15.27 -7.23
C GLN A 29 -9.87 -15.02 -8.54
N PHE A 30 -9.96 -13.78 -8.98
CA PHE A 30 -10.74 -13.40 -10.15
C PHE A 30 -9.91 -12.99 -11.35
N PHE A 31 -8.67 -12.60 -11.13
CA PHE A 31 -7.80 -12.08 -12.18
C PHE A 31 -6.44 -12.78 -12.12
N PRO A 32 -5.83 -13.09 -13.29
CA PRO A 32 -4.46 -13.61 -13.31
C PRO A 32 -3.47 -12.65 -12.64
N VAL A 33 -2.43 -13.20 -12.02
CA VAL A 33 -1.41 -12.41 -11.33
C VAL A 33 -0.76 -11.39 -12.27
N GLU A 34 -0.54 -11.76 -13.53
CA GLU A 34 0.06 -10.88 -14.53
C GLU A 34 -0.82 -9.70 -14.92
N ASN A 35 -2.10 -9.74 -14.58
CA ASN A 35 -3.02 -8.63 -14.84
C ASN A 35 -3.12 -7.63 -13.68
N ILE A 36 -2.35 -7.86 -12.61
CA ILE A 36 -2.37 -7.00 -11.42
C ILE A 36 -0.96 -6.50 -11.17
N LEU A 37 -0.80 -5.18 -11.17
CA LEU A 37 0.46 -4.52 -10.84
C LEU A 37 0.36 -3.93 -9.44
N VAL A 38 1.31 -4.28 -8.57
CA VAL A 38 1.38 -3.75 -7.21
C VAL A 38 2.54 -2.77 -7.13
N ILE A 39 2.24 -1.55 -6.69
CA ILE A 39 3.21 -0.48 -6.57
C ILE A 39 3.13 0.07 -5.15
N GLU A 40 4.28 0.23 -4.52
CA GLU A 40 4.35 0.88 -3.23
C GLU A 40 4.26 2.39 -3.41
N HIS A 41 3.52 3.05 -2.52
CA HIS A 41 3.36 4.51 -2.58
C HIS A 41 4.71 5.25 -2.55
N ARG A 42 5.69 4.75 -1.79
CA ARG A 42 7.03 5.35 -1.74
C ARG A 42 7.75 5.31 -3.08
N GLU A 43 7.56 4.26 -3.87
CA GLU A 43 8.12 4.20 -5.23
C GLU A 43 7.56 5.33 -6.08
N LEU A 44 6.25 5.51 -6.05
CA LEU A 44 5.58 6.55 -6.81
C LEU A 44 6.01 7.94 -6.35
N LYS A 45 6.25 8.12 -5.06
CA LYS A 45 6.66 9.41 -4.50
C LYS A 45 8.13 9.71 -4.76
N ASN A 46 9.03 8.76 -4.55
CA ASN A 46 10.47 8.97 -4.57
C ASN A 46 11.10 8.71 -5.94
N ASN A 47 10.53 7.77 -6.71
CA ASN A 47 11.02 7.37 -8.02
C ASN A 47 9.89 7.48 -9.04
N ARG A 48 9.30 8.66 -9.13
CA ARG A 48 8.04 8.91 -9.83
C ARG A 48 8.11 8.53 -11.31
N ILE A 49 9.11 9.04 -12.00
CA ILE A 49 9.23 8.80 -13.45
C ILE A 49 9.44 7.32 -13.74
N SER A 50 10.36 6.65 -13.04
CA SER A 50 10.61 5.22 -13.27
C SER A 50 9.40 4.36 -12.93
N THR A 51 8.64 4.74 -11.89
CA THR A 51 7.42 4.05 -11.50
C THR A 51 6.33 4.22 -12.56
N LEU A 52 6.18 5.43 -13.09
CA LEU A 52 5.24 5.70 -14.17
C LEU A 52 5.61 4.93 -15.44
N ARG A 53 6.91 4.73 -15.72
CA ARG A 53 7.36 3.88 -16.83
C ARG A 53 6.94 2.42 -16.63
N LYS A 54 7.02 1.90 -15.41
CA LYS A 54 6.52 0.56 -15.11
C LYS A 54 5.02 0.44 -15.40
N ILE A 55 4.25 1.46 -15.04
CA ILE A 55 2.81 1.49 -15.29
C ILE A 55 2.54 1.51 -16.81
N GLU A 56 3.27 2.33 -17.57
CA GLU A 56 3.13 2.36 -19.01
C GLU A 56 3.39 0.98 -19.63
N GLN A 57 4.46 0.33 -19.21
CA GLN A 57 4.81 -1.00 -19.72
C GLN A 57 3.74 -2.04 -19.34
N PHE A 58 3.25 -1.97 -18.13
CA PHE A 58 2.21 -2.88 -17.67
C PHE A 58 0.91 -2.71 -18.46
N LEU A 59 0.53 -1.46 -18.72
CA LEU A 59 -0.69 -1.15 -19.47
C LEU A 59 -0.51 -1.24 -20.99
N ASN A 60 0.73 -1.42 -21.43
CA ASN A 60 1.08 -1.50 -22.85
C ASN A 60 0.59 -0.27 -23.63
N ILE A 61 0.82 0.91 -23.07
CA ILE A 61 0.46 2.19 -23.66
C ILE A 61 1.69 2.88 -24.24
N SER A 62 1.45 3.88 -25.08
CA SER A 62 2.52 4.64 -25.73
C SER A 62 3.31 5.46 -24.72
N TYR A 63 4.55 5.77 -25.09
CA TYR A 63 5.42 6.61 -24.28
C TYR A 63 4.75 7.96 -23.97
N VAL A 64 4.82 8.38 -22.72
CA VAL A 64 4.32 9.68 -22.26
C VAL A 64 5.51 10.48 -21.71
N ASP A 65 5.61 11.74 -22.09
CA ASP A 65 6.63 12.63 -21.53
C ASP A 65 6.14 13.19 -20.18
N TRP A 66 6.46 12.48 -19.12
CA TRP A 66 6.03 12.85 -17.77
C TRP A 66 6.66 14.16 -17.28
N ASN A 67 7.74 14.62 -17.91
CA ASN A 67 8.40 15.86 -17.53
C ASN A 67 7.58 17.10 -17.88
N THR A 68 6.63 16.98 -18.79
CA THR A 68 5.74 18.08 -19.19
C THR A 68 4.48 18.18 -18.34
N ILE A 69 4.25 17.24 -17.44
CA ILE A 69 3.05 17.13 -16.63
C ILE A 69 3.39 17.51 -15.20
N ASN A 70 2.48 18.22 -14.54
CA ASN A 70 2.64 18.54 -13.12
C ASN A 70 2.46 17.27 -12.30
N LEU A 71 3.57 16.80 -11.71
CA LEU A 71 3.61 15.61 -10.89
C LEU A 71 3.65 15.93 -9.39
N ASP A 72 3.30 17.15 -9.00
CA ASP A 72 3.27 17.54 -7.59
C ASP A 72 2.23 16.72 -6.82
N ASP A 73 2.55 16.47 -5.56
CA ASP A 73 1.65 15.72 -4.69
C ASP A 73 0.33 16.49 -4.50
N LYS A 74 -0.77 15.74 -4.59
CA LYS A 74 -2.11 16.27 -4.36
C LYS A 74 -2.68 15.67 -3.07
N PHE A 75 -3.58 16.42 -2.43
CA PHE A 75 -4.27 15.98 -1.21
C PHE A 75 -3.31 15.57 -0.09
N VAL A 76 -2.19 16.30 0.02
CA VAL A 76 -1.22 16.07 1.09
C VAL A 76 -1.74 16.73 2.37
N SER A 77 -1.90 15.93 3.42
CA SER A 77 -2.25 16.45 4.74
C SER A 77 -1.00 16.84 5.50
N GLN A 78 -1.07 17.96 6.18
CA GLN A 78 0.01 18.41 7.04
C GLN A 78 -0.39 18.21 8.50
N TYR A 79 0.46 17.52 9.24
CA TYR A 79 0.23 17.25 10.64
C TYR A 79 1.31 17.92 11.48
N ASN A 80 0.89 18.63 12.52
CA ASN A 80 1.79 19.28 13.45
C ASN A 80 2.30 18.31 14.52
N VAL A 81 1.65 17.18 14.69
CA VAL A 81 1.96 16.20 15.72
C VAL A 81 2.33 14.88 15.05
N LYS A 82 3.47 14.34 15.44
CA LYS A 82 3.91 13.03 14.99
C LYS A 82 3.25 11.95 15.83
N LEU A 83 2.99 10.80 15.22
CA LEU A 83 2.51 9.63 15.93
C LEU A 83 3.54 9.21 16.99
N PRO A 84 3.14 9.03 18.26
CA PRO A 84 4.06 8.55 19.29
C PRO A 84 4.73 7.24 18.90
N SER A 85 6.01 7.10 19.23
CA SER A 85 6.78 5.94 18.80
C SER A 85 6.28 4.62 19.39
N ASP A 86 5.73 4.65 20.61
CA ASP A 86 5.15 3.46 21.23
C ASP A 86 3.90 2.97 20.47
N ILE A 87 3.04 3.88 20.05
CA ILE A 87 1.87 3.56 19.25
C ILE A 87 2.31 3.05 17.86
N ARG A 88 3.27 3.72 17.25
CA ARG A 88 3.84 3.29 15.97
C ARG A 88 4.37 1.86 16.05
N ASN A 89 5.11 1.55 17.10
CA ASN A 89 5.69 0.23 17.30
C ASN A 89 4.61 -0.84 17.53
N LYS A 90 3.56 -0.49 18.27
CA LYS A 90 2.42 -1.39 18.47
C LYS A 90 1.70 -1.69 17.16
N LEU A 91 1.46 -0.68 16.33
CA LEU A 91 0.82 -0.86 15.03
C LEU A 91 1.71 -1.67 14.09
N LYS A 92 2.99 -1.40 14.08
CA LYS A 92 3.96 -2.12 13.27
C LYS A 92 3.99 -3.61 13.66
N ALA A 93 4.00 -3.89 14.96
CA ALA A 93 3.96 -5.26 15.45
C ALA A 93 2.63 -5.94 15.12
N PHE A 94 1.53 -5.22 15.22
CA PHE A 94 0.21 -5.76 14.89
C PHE A 94 0.11 -6.15 13.42
N PHE A 95 0.58 -5.31 12.51
CA PHE A 95 0.49 -5.56 11.08
C PHE A 95 1.58 -6.50 10.55
N LYS A 96 2.63 -6.74 11.31
CA LYS A 96 3.79 -7.50 10.84
C LYS A 96 3.42 -8.86 10.22
N PRO A 97 2.65 -9.75 10.86
CA PRO A 97 2.32 -11.04 10.27
C PRO A 97 1.47 -10.90 9.00
N TYR A 98 0.59 -9.91 8.96
CA TYR A 98 -0.26 -9.66 7.79
C TYR A 98 0.56 -9.09 6.64
N ASN A 99 1.49 -8.20 6.92
CA ASN A 99 2.38 -7.64 5.93
C ASN A 99 3.33 -8.69 5.37
N GLU A 100 3.82 -9.60 6.21
CA GLU A 100 4.66 -10.71 5.75
C GLU A 100 3.92 -11.62 4.77
N LYS A 101 2.65 -11.91 5.04
CA LYS A 101 1.81 -12.66 4.10
C LYS A 101 1.63 -11.92 2.79
N PHE A 102 1.43 -10.62 2.86
CA PHE A 102 1.32 -9.78 1.68
C PHE A 102 2.60 -9.79 0.86
N TYR A 103 3.76 -9.66 1.51
CA TYR A 103 5.05 -9.71 0.83
C TYR A 103 5.28 -11.03 0.11
N LYS A 104 4.91 -12.13 0.74
CA LYS A 104 5.00 -13.45 0.09
C LYS A 104 4.09 -13.54 -1.12
N LEU A 105 2.91 -12.97 -1.03
CA LEU A 105 1.93 -13.00 -2.12
C LEU A 105 2.43 -12.23 -3.35
N ILE A 106 3.03 -11.05 -3.14
CA ILE A 106 3.54 -10.22 -4.23
C ILE A 106 5.00 -10.52 -4.58
N LYS A 107 5.67 -11.36 -3.80
CA LYS A 107 7.10 -11.72 -3.96
C LYS A 107 8.01 -10.51 -3.90
N ARG A 108 7.67 -9.55 -3.05
CA ARG A 108 8.47 -8.35 -2.78
C ARG A 108 8.37 -8.01 -1.30
N ASN A 109 9.40 -7.37 -0.77
CA ASN A 109 9.40 -6.88 0.60
C ASN A 109 9.47 -5.35 0.59
N PHE A 110 8.46 -4.70 1.16
CA PHE A 110 8.40 -3.24 1.24
C PHE A 110 8.97 -2.69 2.54
N ASP A 111 9.34 -3.56 3.45
CA ASP A 111 9.95 -3.19 4.72
C ASP A 111 9.07 -2.20 5.53
N TRP A 112 7.83 -2.52 5.63
CA TRP A 112 6.88 -1.74 6.44
C TRP A 112 6.99 -2.03 7.92
#